data_503b3efa912eb16dcaf5eb587142f2dc
#
_entry.id   503b3efa912eb16dcaf5eb587142f2dc
#
_cell.length_a   1.000
_cell.length_b   1.000
_cell.length_c   1.000
_cell.angle_alpha   90.00
_cell.angle_beta   90.00
_cell.angle_gamma   90.00
#
_symmetry.space_group_name_H-M   'P 1'
#
loop_
_entity.id
_entity.type
_entity.pdbx_description
1 polymer ?
#
loop_
_entity_poly.entity_id
_entity_poly.type
_entity_poly.pdbx_seq_one_letter_code
_entity_poly.pdbx_strand_id
1 'polypeptide(L)'
;MRPIAALVLTAALLTDTAYAQSSNDAAIDACRASSLIALKEHSPSTKDVIFDMETLLVSKANTSVEDVPIRTVMMGEAYLEKKGIGKPQRFVCLIGEKGKVLLTFFMAQ
;
A
#
# COMPACT_ATOMS: atom_id res chain seq x y z
N MET A 1 -29.53 -48.05 -17.46
CA MET A 1 -29.17 -47.65 -17.41
C MET A 1 -28.79 -46.71 -17.16
N ARG A 2 -28.48 -46.12 -16.96
CA ARG A 2 -28.01 -45.31 -16.73
C ARG A 2 -27.43 -44.42 -16.44
N PRO A 3 -27.16 -43.78 -16.31
CA PRO A 3 -26.54 -43.11 -16.07
C PRO A 3 -26.28 -42.14 -15.60
N ILE A 4 -25.86 -41.54 -15.41
CA ILE A 4 -25.51 -40.72 -15.02
C ILE A 4 -24.98 -39.79 -14.71
N ALA A 5 -24.71 -39.26 -14.53
CA ALA A 5 -24.21 -38.57 -14.21
C ALA A 5 -23.68 -37.56 -13.97
N ALA A 6 -23.38 -37.09 -13.89
CA ALA A 6 -22.81 -36.28 -13.73
C ALA A 6 -22.51 -35.29 -13.16
N LEU A 7 -22.23 -34.77 -12.99
CA LEU A 7 -21.84 -33.93 -12.52
C LEU A 7 -21.22 -32.93 -12.38
N VAL A 8 -20.88 -32.42 -12.36
CA VAL A 8 -20.34 -31.59 -12.28
C VAL A 8 -20.00 -30.65 -11.66
N LEU A 9 -19.64 -30.04 -11.45
CA LEU A 9 -19.23 -29.22 -10.90
C LEU A 9 -18.68 -28.21 -10.88
N THR A 10 -18.32 -27.65 -10.88
CA THR A 10 -17.90 -26.84 -10.86
C THR A 10 -17.47 -25.90 -10.25
N ALA A 11 -17.00 -25.47 -9.97
CA ALA A 11 -16.42 -24.78 -9.31
C ALA A 11 -16.06 -23.55 -9.46
N ALA A 12 -15.94 -22.91 -9.49
CA ALA A 12 -15.78 -21.82 -9.66
C ALA A 12 -15.04 -20.91 -9.10
N LEU A 13 -14.85 -20.45 -8.70
CA LEU A 13 -14.25 -19.75 -8.13
C LEU A 13 -13.76 -18.60 -8.25
N LEU A 14 -13.38 -18.02 -8.28
CA LEU A 14 -13.10 -16.98 -8.24
C LEU A 14 -12.37 -16.31 -7.44
N THR A 15 -11.71 -15.80 -7.25
CA THR A 15 -10.91 -15.22 -6.35
C THR A 15 -10.10 -14.07 -6.86
N ASP A 16 -10.35 -13.50 -7.95
CA ASP A 16 -9.60 -12.40 -8.52
C ASP A 16 -9.65 -11.16 -7.64
N THR A 17 -10.79 -10.94 -6.99
CA THR A 17 -10.90 -9.78 -6.11
C THR A 17 -10.00 -9.91 -4.90
N ALA A 18 -9.82 -11.10 -4.40
CA ALA A 18 -8.92 -11.30 -3.27
C ALA A 18 -7.48 -10.96 -3.65
N TYR A 19 -7.07 -11.31 -4.85
CA TYR A 19 -5.75 -10.96 -5.32
C TYR A 19 -5.55 -9.46 -5.43
N ALA A 20 -6.52 -8.75 -5.97
CA ALA A 20 -6.42 -7.31 -6.10
C ALA A 20 -6.28 -6.65 -4.74
N GLN A 21 -7.07 -7.11 -3.77
CA GLN A 21 -6.97 -6.58 -2.42
C GLN A 21 -5.64 -6.90 -1.78
N SER A 22 -5.15 -8.11 -1.97
CA SER A 22 -3.86 -8.49 -1.42
C SER A 22 -2.73 -7.64 -1.97
N SER A 23 -2.78 -7.29 -3.25
CA SER A 23 -1.77 -6.41 -3.84
C SER A 23 -1.76 -5.04 -3.20
N ASN A 24 -2.95 -4.46 -2.99
CA ASN A 24 -3.03 -3.16 -2.35
C ASN A 24 -2.61 -3.24 -0.89
N ASP A 25 -3.01 -4.29 -0.20
CA ASP A 25 -2.64 -4.47 1.20
C ASP A 25 -1.13 -4.60 1.35
N ALA A 26 -0.49 -5.35 0.47
CA ALA A 26 0.95 -5.49 0.51
C ALA A 26 1.65 -4.17 0.26
N ALA A 27 1.15 -3.38 -0.68
CA ALA A 27 1.70 -2.06 -0.96
C ALA A 27 1.53 -1.12 0.23
N ILE A 28 0.37 -1.15 0.85
CA ILE A 28 0.09 -0.33 2.03
C ILE A 28 1.04 -0.69 3.16
N ASP A 29 1.21 -1.98 3.43
CA ASP A 29 2.11 -2.43 4.48
C ASP A 29 3.55 -2.04 4.19
N ALA A 30 3.99 -2.17 2.95
CA ALA A 30 5.35 -1.81 2.57
C ALA A 30 5.59 -0.32 2.73
N CYS A 31 4.63 0.50 2.31
CA CYS A 31 4.74 1.95 2.46
C CYS A 31 4.73 2.35 3.93
N ARG A 32 3.91 1.70 4.75
CA ARG A 32 3.87 2.02 6.16
C ARG A 32 5.19 1.66 6.84
N ALA A 33 5.75 0.52 6.54
CA ALA A 33 7.03 0.11 7.10
C ALA A 33 8.15 1.06 6.68
N SER A 34 8.18 1.43 5.42
CA SER A 34 9.16 2.38 4.91
C SER A 34 9.02 3.75 5.55
N SER A 35 7.78 4.20 5.71
CA SER A 35 7.49 5.48 6.36
C SER A 35 8.02 5.49 7.80
N LEU A 36 7.78 4.42 8.51
CA LEU A 36 8.18 4.34 9.90
C LEU A 36 9.69 4.40 10.05
N ILE A 37 10.41 3.71 9.19
CA ILE A 37 11.88 3.75 9.20
C ILE A 37 12.37 5.17 8.95
N ALA A 38 11.82 5.82 7.92
CA ALA A 38 12.24 7.18 7.58
C ALA A 38 11.94 8.17 8.70
N LEU A 39 10.76 8.04 9.30
CA LEU A 39 10.38 8.95 10.37
C LEU A 39 11.21 8.77 11.62
N LYS A 40 11.59 7.55 11.95
CA LYS A 40 12.40 7.32 13.13
C LYS A 40 13.80 7.91 13.01
N GLU A 41 14.29 8.05 11.80
CA GLU A 41 15.58 8.69 11.59
C GLU A 41 15.56 10.17 11.96
N HIS A 42 14.43 10.83 11.72
CA HIS A 42 14.29 12.26 12.03
C HIS A 42 13.65 12.51 13.39
N SER A 43 12.85 11.58 13.84
CA SER A 43 12.10 11.73 15.08
C SER A 43 12.05 10.37 15.77
N PRO A 44 13.09 10.05 16.57
CA PRO A 44 13.17 8.72 17.22
C PRO A 44 11.99 8.42 18.14
N SER A 45 11.25 9.43 18.58
CA SER A 45 10.09 9.20 19.43
C SER A 45 8.89 8.67 18.68
N THR A 46 8.92 8.64 17.36
CA THR A 46 7.83 8.10 16.57
C THR A 46 7.73 6.59 16.80
N LYS A 47 6.55 6.16 17.23
CA LYS A 47 6.31 4.75 17.53
C LYS A 47 5.65 4.02 16.37
N ASP A 48 4.78 4.70 15.67
CA ASP A 48 4.03 4.07 14.60
C ASP A 48 3.50 5.12 13.64
N VAL A 49 3.06 4.64 12.49
CA VAL A 49 2.43 5.45 11.45
C VAL A 49 1.10 4.79 11.14
N ILE A 50 0.03 5.55 11.23
CA ILE A 50 -1.31 5.04 10.96
C ILE A 50 -1.86 5.79 9.75
N PHE A 51 -2.08 5.07 8.66
CA PHE A 51 -2.65 5.66 7.46
C PHE A 51 -4.14 5.84 7.63
N ASP A 52 -4.63 7.01 7.22
CA ASP A 52 -6.06 7.26 7.15
C ASP A 52 -6.58 6.61 5.87
N MET A 53 -7.22 5.48 6.05
CA MET A 53 -7.66 4.67 4.90
C MET A 53 -8.70 5.39 4.04
N GLU A 54 -9.43 6.34 4.61
CA GLU A 54 -10.42 7.08 3.85
C GLU A 54 -9.81 8.07 2.87
N THR A 55 -8.60 8.52 3.15
CA THR A 55 -7.91 9.47 2.27
C THR A 55 -6.95 8.77 1.32
N LEU A 56 -6.76 7.48 1.48
CA LEU A 56 -5.72 6.75 0.78
C LEU A 56 -6.08 6.55 -0.69
N LEU A 57 -5.18 6.94 -1.57
CA LEU A 57 -5.32 6.74 -3.00
C LEU A 57 -4.14 5.90 -3.48
N VAL A 58 -4.46 4.84 -4.20
CA VAL A 58 -3.45 3.98 -4.79
C VAL A 58 -3.69 3.99 -6.29
N SER A 59 -2.71 4.48 -7.03
CA SER A 59 -2.84 4.63 -8.48
C SER A 59 -1.71 3.90 -9.18
N LYS A 60 -2.05 3.24 -10.26
CA LYS A 60 -1.03 2.64 -11.11
C LYS A 60 -0.34 3.74 -11.91
N ALA A 61 0.94 3.55 -12.11
CA ALA A 61 1.74 4.49 -12.88
C ALA A 61 2.54 3.69 -13.91
N ASN A 62 2.90 4.37 -14.97
CA ASN A 62 3.73 3.78 -16.00
C ASN A 62 4.70 4.85 -16.48
N THR A 63 5.63 5.18 -15.63
CA THR A 63 6.58 6.25 -15.91
C THR A 63 7.93 5.88 -15.31
N SER A 64 8.90 6.72 -15.55
CA SER A 64 10.23 6.54 -14.98
C SER A 64 10.79 7.88 -14.57
N VAL A 65 11.57 7.87 -13.51
CA VAL A 65 12.34 9.04 -13.10
C VAL A 65 13.79 8.61 -13.11
N GLU A 66 14.57 9.22 -14.01
CA GLU A 66 15.99 8.90 -14.18
C GLU A 66 16.20 7.39 -14.33
N ASP A 67 15.43 6.78 -15.23
CA ASP A 67 15.52 5.35 -15.55
C ASP A 67 15.03 4.41 -14.44
N VAL A 68 14.50 4.96 -13.36
CA VAL A 68 13.88 4.13 -12.33
C VAL A 68 12.39 4.04 -12.61
N PRO A 69 11.89 2.85 -12.92
CA PRO A 69 10.47 2.72 -13.23
C PRO A 69 9.60 2.88 -11.99
N ILE A 70 8.52 3.63 -12.15
CA ILE A 70 7.53 3.81 -11.11
C ILE A 70 6.26 3.13 -11.56
N ARG A 71 5.77 2.19 -10.76
CA ARG A 71 4.62 1.37 -11.12
C ARG A 71 3.38 1.71 -10.32
N THR A 72 3.54 2.23 -9.11
CA THR A 72 2.43 2.57 -8.25
C THR A 72 2.76 3.82 -7.47
N VAL A 73 1.77 4.69 -7.33
CA VAL A 73 1.88 5.88 -6.49
C VAL A 73 0.78 5.79 -5.44
N MET A 74 1.16 5.92 -4.19
CA MET A 74 0.23 5.92 -3.09
C MET A 74 0.31 7.28 -2.41
N MET A 75 -0.85 7.87 -2.13
CA MET A 75 -0.94 9.16 -1.47
C MET A 75 -2.06 9.12 -0.45
N GLY A 76 -1.93 9.95 0.55
CA GLY A 76 -2.97 10.03 1.56
C GLY A 76 -2.49 10.81 2.75
N GLU A 77 -3.22 10.63 3.84
CA GLU A 77 -2.86 11.25 5.12
C GLU A 77 -2.50 10.17 6.12
N ALA A 78 -1.62 10.52 7.02
CA ALA A 78 -1.17 9.61 8.06
C ALA A 78 -1.08 10.34 9.39
N TYR A 79 -1.35 9.61 10.44
CA TYR A 79 -1.17 10.08 11.80
C TYR A 79 0.08 9.44 12.36
N LEU A 80 0.91 10.27 12.97
CA LEU A 80 2.15 9.77 13.57
C LEU A 80 1.89 9.49 15.03
N GLU A 81 2.09 8.26 15.45
CA GLU A 81 1.95 7.90 16.84
C GLU A 81 3.25 8.19 17.55
N LYS A 82 3.26 9.29 18.25
CA LYS A 82 4.38 9.70 19.06
C LYS A 82 3.83 10.39 20.28
N LYS A 83 4.70 10.81 21.15
CA LYS A 83 4.29 11.49 22.36
C LYS A 83 3.51 12.74 21.99
N GLY A 84 2.22 12.73 22.32
CA GLY A 84 1.31 13.77 21.90
C GLY A 84 0.69 13.44 20.56
N ILE A 85 -0.57 13.81 20.39
CA ILE A 85 -1.30 13.52 19.17
C ILE A 85 -1.04 14.66 18.20
N GLY A 86 -0.45 14.31 17.06
CA GLY A 86 -0.18 15.28 16.03
C GLY A 86 -1.34 15.42 15.05
N LYS A 87 -1.22 16.38 14.18
CA LYS A 87 -2.14 16.53 13.07
C LYS A 87 -1.80 15.52 11.99
N PRO A 88 -2.78 15.12 11.18
CA PRO A 88 -2.47 14.24 10.06
C PRO A 88 -1.51 14.94 9.09
N GLN A 89 -0.64 14.17 8.52
CA GLN A 89 0.32 14.66 7.55
C GLN A 89 0.10 13.94 6.23
N ARG A 90 0.22 14.68 5.14
CA ARG A 90 0.14 14.08 3.82
C ARG A 90 1.42 13.37 3.49
N PHE A 91 1.29 12.28 2.80
CA PHE A 91 2.45 11.51 2.39
C PHE A 91 2.30 11.05 0.95
N VAL A 92 3.45 10.74 0.34
CA VAL A 92 3.52 10.12 -0.97
C VAL A 92 4.48 8.95 -0.86
N CYS A 93 4.07 7.82 -1.41
CA CYS A 93 4.91 6.63 -1.46
C CYS A 93 4.98 6.18 -2.91
N LEU A 94 6.20 6.07 -3.42
CA LEU A 94 6.45 5.63 -4.78
C LEU A 94 6.92 4.19 -4.75
N ILE A 95 6.29 3.37 -5.55
CA ILE A 95 6.57 1.94 -5.60
C ILE A 95 7.01 1.57 -7.01
N GLY A 96 8.11 0.89 -7.08
CA GLY A 96 8.67 0.43 -8.33
C GLY A 96 8.24 -0.98 -8.68
N GLU A 97 9.06 -1.64 -9.46
CA GLU A 97 8.77 -2.99 -9.89
C GLU A 97 8.81 -3.96 -8.73
N LYS A 98 7.99 -5.01 -8.82
CA LYS A 98 7.91 -6.07 -7.82
C LYS A 98 7.54 -5.56 -6.43
N GLY A 99 6.83 -4.46 -6.37
CA GLY A 99 6.35 -3.93 -5.09
C GLY A 99 7.41 -3.28 -4.23
N LYS A 100 8.56 -2.96 -4.80
CA LYS A 100 9.64 -2.35 -4.04
C LYS A 100 9.36 -0.88 -3.79
N VAL A 101 9.38 -0.47 -2.54
CA VAL A 101 9.22 0.94 -2.20
C VAL A 101 10.49 1.69 -2.58
N LEU A 102 10.33 2.70 -3.39
CA LEU A 102 11.44 3.52 -3.86
C LEU A 102 11.66 4.72 -2.96
N LEU A 103 10.58 5.33 -2.53
CA LEU A 103 10.67 6.55 -1.75
C LEU A 103 9.35 6.78 -1.04
N THR A 104 9.43 7.19 0.21
CA THR A 104 8.28 7.65 0.95
C THR A 104 8.65 8.99 1.59
N PHE A 105 7.80 9.98 1.41
CA PHE A 105 8.06 11.27 2.04
C PHE A 105 6.76 11.90 2.51
N PHE A 106 6.91 12.76 3.49
CA PHE A 106 5.80 13.49 4.08
C PHE A 106 5.90 14.94 3.67
N MET A 107 4.75 15.50 3.32
CA MET A 107 4.72 16.89 2.89
C MET A 107 4.57 17.80 4.10
N ALA A 108 5.26 18.93 4.06
CA ALA A 108 5.10 19.94 5.10
C ALA A 108 3.70 20.50 5.05
N GLN A 109 3.19 20.84 6.20
CA GLN A 109 1.86 21.42 6.34
C GLN A 109 1.95 22.90 6.61
#